data_6f7b375ee6726d2e9c6e9f53361b5d9d
#
_entry.id   6f7b375ee6726d2e9c6e9f53361b5d9d
#
_cell.length_a   1.000
_cell.length_b   1.000
_cell.length_c   1.000
_cell.angle_alpha   90.00
_cell.angle_beta   90.00
_cell.angle_gamma   90.00
#
_symmetry.space_group_name_H-M   'P 1'
#
loop_
_entity.id
_entity.type
_entity.pdbx_description
1 polymer ?
#
loop_
_entity_poly.entity_id
_entity_poly.type
_entity_poly.pdbx_seq_one_letter_code
_entity_poly.pdbx_strand_id
1 'polypeptide(L)'
;MKRAFFLGALTACLLAGSLPAQDYNDRSRDRLAREVRHELVMLPYYGVFDDLAFSVNGSTVTLVGAVTRPVLRKDAENVVRHIEGVTNVVNQIKVLPLSPNDDRIRRDVYRAIYGNSALADRYGFRALPSIHILVDNGHVTLAGAVANQGDKNIANIQANGVPGVFSVTNNLVVDR
;
A
#
# COMPACT_ATOMS: atom_id res chain seq x y z
N MET A 1 -20.86 -79.73 -20.69
CA MET A 1 -21.64 -78.54 -20.86
C MET A 1 -21.68 -77.83 -19.53
N LYS A 2 -20.77 -76.85 -19.28
CA LYS A 2 -20.81 -75.98 -18.08
C LYS A 2 -20.61 -74.57 -18.57
N ARG A 3 -21.67 -73.74 -18.46
CA ARG A 3 -21.65 -72.32 -18.78
C ARG A 3 -21.15 -71.56 -17.53
N ALA A 4 -20.04 -70.86 -17.67
CA ALA A 4 -19.52 -69.93 -16.67
C ALA A 4 -20.08 -68.52 -16.96
N PHE A 5 -20.82 -67.94 -15.97
CA PHE A 5 -21.26 -66.55 -15.97
C PHE A 5 -20.12 -65.72 -15.35
N PHE A 6 -19.60 -64.78 -16.15
CA PHE A 6 -18.70 -63.75 -15.63
C PHE A 6 -19.54 -62.56 -15.18
N LEU A 7 -19.52 -62.27 -13.90
CA LEU A 7 -20.15 -61.07 -13.30
C LEU A 7 -19.07 -59.98 -13.29
N GLY A 8 -19.22 -59.01 -14.21
CA GLY A 8 -18.35 -57.83 -14.24
C GLY A 8 -18.79 -56.81 -13.20
N ALA A 9 -17.93 -56.60 -12.17
CA ALA A 9 -18.12 -55.53 -11.20
C ALA A 9 -17.65 -54.21 -11.80
N LEU A 10 -18.57 -53.29 -12.06
CA LEU A 10 -18.31 -51.91 -12.51
C LEU A 10 -17.99 -51.03 -11.30
N THR A 11 -16.69 -50.84 -11.04
CA THR A 11 -16.25 -49.91 -9.97
C THR A 11 -16.27 -48.49 -10.49
N ALA A 12 -17.30 -47.74 -10.16
CA ALA A 12 -17.37 -46.30 -10.44
C ALA A 12 -16.45 -45.57 -9.46
N CYS A 13 -15.28 -45.10 -9.94
CA CYS A 13 -14.40 -44.19 -9.21
C CYS A 13 -15.04 -42.78 -9.24
N LEU A 14 -15.65 -42.39 -8.14
CA LEU A 14 -16.05 -40.99 -7.86
C LEU A 14 -14.77 -40.18 -7.63
N LEU A 15 -14.25 -39.52 -8.66
CA LEU A 15 -13.28 -38.44 -8.55
C LEU A 15 -13.98 -37.22 -7.93
N ALA A 16 -14.05 -37.16 -6.60
CA ALA A 16 -14.35 -35.94 -5.89
C ALA A 16 -13.19 -34.97 -6.12
N GLY A 17 -13.35 -34.07 -7.10
CA GLY A 17 -12.41 -32.97 -7.31
C GLY A 17 -12.40 -32.07 -6.07
N SER A 18 -11.39 -32.23 -5.21
CA SER A 18 -11.10 -31.29 -4.14
C SER A 18 -10.68 -29.96 -4.81
N LEU A 19 -11.58 -28.98 -4.82
CA LEU A 19 -11.21 -27.61 -5.12
C LEU A 19 -10.10 -27.19 -4.14
N PRO A 20 -8.98 -26.64 -4.60
CA PRO A 20 -7.88 -26.33 -3.72
C PRO A 20 -8.28 -25.24 -2.72
N ALA A 21 -8.18 -25.55 -1.43
CA ALA A 21 -8.43 -24.62 -0.31
C ALA A 21 -7.57 -23.33 -0.41
N GLN A 22 -6.50 -23.35 -1.18
CA GLN A 22 -5.65 -22.21 -1.50
C GLN A 22 -6.39 -21.10 -2.26
N ASP A 23 -7.21 -21.43 -3.24
CA ASP A 23 -7.92 -20.45 -4.08
C ASP A 23 -8.98 -19.65 -3.26
N TYR A 24 -9.59 -20.27 -2.26
CA TYR A 24 -10.51 -19.60 -1.34
C TYR A 24 -9.79 -18.64 -0.39
N ASN A 25 -8.64 -19.04 0.14
CA ASN A 25 -7.84 -18.19 1.03
C ASN A 25 -7.26 -16.97 0.30
N ASP A 26 -6.84 -17.14 -0.96
CA ASP A 26 -6.29 -16.02 -1.74
C ASP A 26 -7.37 -14.98 -2.06
N ARG A 27 -8.57 -15.41 -2.45
CA ARG A 27 -9.70 -14.48 -2.71
C ARG A 27 -10.14 -13.72 -1.46
N SER A 28 -10.14 -14.38 -0.30
CA SER A 28 -10.49 -13.72 0.97
C SER A 28 -9.43 -12.69 1.38
N ARG A 29 -8.14 -12.99 1.19
CA ARG A 29 -7.03 -12.05 1.41
C ARG A 29 -7.09 -10.85 0.48
N ASP A 30 -7.37 -11.07 -0.80
CA ASP A 30 -7.50 -9.99 -1.79
C ASP A 30 -8.70 -9.08 -1.49
N ARG A 31 -9.83 -9.63 -1.04
CA ARG A 31 -10.97 -8.84 -0.59
C ARG A 31 -10.59 -7.97 0.61
N LEU A 32 -10.00 -8.60 1.62
CA LEU A 32 -9.57 -7.89 2.82
C LEU A 32 -8.54 -6.80 2.51
N ALA A 33 -7.56 -7.08 1.65
CA ALA A 33 -6.57 -6.09 1.24
C ALA A 33 -7.18 -4.90 0.50
N ARG A 34 -8.19 -5.12 -0.34
CA ARG A 34 -8.91 -4.01 -1.01
C ARG A 34 -9.67 -3.16 -0.01
N GLU A 35 -10.34 -3.78 0.96
CA GLU A 35 -11.13 -3.08 1.97
C GLU A 35 -10.23 -2.27 2.91
N VAL A 36 -9.13 -2.85 3.40
CA VAL A 36 -8.13 -2.13 4.19
C VAL A 36 -7.58 -0.93 3.43
N ARG A 37 -7.22 -1.10 2.15
CA ARG A 37 -6.74 0.00 1.32
C ARG A 37 -7.78 1.10 1.18
N HIS A 38 -9.04 0.75 0.95
CA HIS A 38 -10.14 1.70 0.81
C HIS A 38 -10.29 2.53 2.08
N GLU A 39 -10.38 1.90 3.23
CA GLU A 39 -10.55 2.57 4.52
C GLU A 39 -9.39 3.51 4.86
N LEU A 40 -8.14 3.08 4.58
CA LEU A 40 -6.97 3.92 4.83
C LEU A 40 -6.92 5.17 3.94
N VAL A 41 -7.27 5.03 2.65
CA VAL A 41 -7.28 6.16 1.70
C VAL A 41 -8.41 7.16 2.01
N MET A 42 -9.50 6.70 2.61
CA MET A 42 -10.65 7.54 2.97
C MET A 42 -10.49 8.26 4.31
N LEU A 43 -9.38 8.05 5.02
CA LEU A 43 -9.16 8.70 6.30
C LEU A 43 -9.15 10.23 6.19
N PRO A 44 -9.87 10.93 7.07
CA PRO A 44 -9.78 12.39 7.17
C PRO A 44 -8.33 12.83 7.41
N TYR A 45 -7.90 13.89 6.73
CA TYR A 45 -6.55 14.47 6.84
C TYR A 45 -5.41 13.63 6.26
N TYR A 46 -5.66 12.43 5.69
CA TYR A 46 -4.66 11.69 4.96
C TYR A 46 -4.26 12.46 3.69
N GLY A 47 -2.99 12.69 3.48
CA GLY A 47 -2.52 13.56 2.41
C GLY A 47 -1.17 13.14 1.82
N VAL A 48 -0.65 13.98 0.95
CA VAL A 48 0.59 13.76 0.21
C VAL A 48 1.83 13.68 1.12
N PHE A 49 1.75 14.18 2.34
CA PHE A 49 2.84 14.16 3.33
C PHE A 49 2.75 13.00 4.33
N ASP A 50 1.81 12.08 4.08
CA ASP A 50 1.61 10.87 4.86
C ASP A 50 1.77 9.65 3.95
N ASP A 51 2.22 8.53 4.49
CA ASP A 51 2.25 7.24 3.80
C ASP A 51 1.69 6.17 4.73
N LEU A 52 0.68 5.46 4.26
CA LEU A 52 0.05 4.35 4.97
C LEU A 52 0.14 3.11 4.10
N ALA A 53 0.93 2.16 4.55
CA ALA A 53 1.05 0.85 3.93
C ALA A 53 0.63 -0.25 4.91
N PHE A 54 0.32 -1.42 4.40
CA PHE A 54 -0.10 -2.55 5.22
C PHE A 54 0.29 -3.89 4.60
N SER A 55 0.32 -4.90 5.45
CA SER A 55 0.39 -6.30 5.04
C SER A 55 -0.71 -7.11 5.74
N VAL A 56 -1.25 -8.11 5.03
CA VAL A 56 -2.28 -9.01 5.54
C VAL A 56 -1.69 -10.41 5.69
N ASN A 57 -1.76 -10.95 6.89
CA ASN A 57 -1.36 -12.32 7.19
C ASN A 57 -2.49 -13.05 7.92
N GLY A 58 -3.24 -13.87 7.17
CA GLY A 58 -4.50 -14.43 7.66
C GLY A 58 -5.50 -13.33 8.02
N SER A 59 -5.92 -13.28 9.29
CA SER A 59 -6.80 -12.26 9.86
C SER A 59 -6.06 -11.14 10.61
N THR A 60 -4.72 -11.14 10.58
CA THR A 60 -3.88 -10.10 11.18
C THR A 60 -3.47 -9.09 10.11
N VAL A 61 -3.70 -7.81 10.38
CA VAL A 61 -3.25 -6.69 9.55
C VAL A 61 -2.15 -5.94 10.29
N THR A 62 -0.99 -5.80 9.64
CA THR A 62 0.12 -4.97 10.13
C THR A 62 0.13 -3.66 9.35
N LEU A 63 -0.04 -2.54 10.05
CA LEU A 63 0.03 -1.19 9.51
C LEU A 63 1.45 -0.64 9.67
N VAL A 64 2.00 -0.09 8.59
CA VAL A 64 3.33 0.51 8.56
C VAL A 64 3.28 1.85 7.81
N GLY A 65 4.39 2.58 7.83
CA GLY A 65 4.52 3.87 7.15
C GLY A 65 4.75 5.01 8.13
N ALA A 66 4.50 6.24 7.68
CA ALA A 66 4.72 7.42 8.51
C ALA A 66 3.65 8.49 8.24
N VAL A 67 3.23 9.18 9.29
CA VAL A 67 2.20 10.22 9.23
C VAL A 67 2.66 11.47 9.93
N THR A 68 2.17 12.62 9.46
CA THR A 68 2.45 13.93 10.06
C THR A 68 1.60 14.21 11.30
N ARG A 69 0.44 13.55 11.41
CA ARG A 69 -0.54 13.80 12.48
C ARG A 69 -0.75 12.54 13.34
N PRO A 70 -0.62 12.64 14.67
CA PRO A 70 -0.86 11.49 15.57
C PRO A 70 -2.26 10.88 15.45
N VAL A 71 -3.27 11.69 15.08
CA VAL A 71 -4.65 11.22 14.91
C VAL A 71 -4.76 10.19 13.80
N LEU A 72 -4.01 10.35 12.67
CA LEU A 72 -4.03 9.39 11.56
C LEU A 72 -3.56 7.99 11.97
N ARG A 73 -2.54 7.91 12.84
CA ARG A 73 -2.08 6.62 13.38
C ARG A 73 -3.18 5.89 14.13
N LYS A 74 -3.94 6.63 14.96
CA LYS A 74 -5.04 6.08 15.77
C LYS A 74 -6.24 5.72 14.88
N ASP A 75 -6.59 6.61 13.96
CA ASP A 75 -7.75 6.41 13.09
C ASP A 75 -7.51 5.25 12.12
N ALA A 76 -6.30 5.10 11.56
CA ALA A 76 -5.92 3.97 10.73
C ALA A 76 -6.12 2.62 11.48
N GLU A 77 -5.68 2.54 12.73
CA GLU A 77 -5.90 1.35 13.56
C GLU A 77 -7.40 1.09 13.80
N ASN A 78 -8.13 2.15 14.11
CA ASN A 78 -9.55 2.04 14.43
C ASN A 78 -10.38 1.56 13.23
N VAL A 79 -10.20 2.14 12.04
CA VAL A 79 -10.98 1.74 10.85
C VAL A 79 -10.65 0.31 10.45
N VAL A 80 -9.37 -0.07 10.47
CA VAL A 80 -8.96 -1.44 10.10
C VAL A 80 -9.46 -2.48 11.08
N ARG A 81 -9.52 -2.17 12.39
CA ARG A 81 -10.03 -3.09 13.41
C ARG A 81 -11.52 -3.45 13.22
N HIS A 82 -12.30 -2.58 12.58
CA HIS A 82 -13.72 -2.78 12.34
C HIS A 82 -14.04 -3.50 11.03
N ILE A 83 -13.01 -3.81 10.20
CA ILE A 83 -13.20 -4.54 8.95
C ILE A 83 -13.52 -6.02 9.26
N GLU A 84 -14.53 -6.54 8.60
CA GLU A 84 -14.92 -7.95 8.73
C GLU A 84 -13.78 -8.88 8.30
N GLY A 85 -13.43 -9.83 9.16
CA GLY A 85 -12.32 -10.77 8.95
C GLY A 85 -11.00 -10.33 9.56
N VAL A 86 -10.89 -9.12 10.13
CA VAL A 86 -9.73 -8.69 10.92
C VAL A 86 -9.93 -9.09 12.39
N THR A 87 -9.01 -9.87 12.93
CA THR A 87 -9.01 -10.26 14.34
C THR A 87 -7.92 -9.55 15.14
N ASN A 88 -6.86 -9.12 14.48
CA ASN A 88 -5.74 -8.43 15.12
C ASN A 88 -5.16 -7.35 14.22
N VAL A 89 -4.80 -6.20 14.82
CA VAL A 89 -4.12 -5.09 14.14
C VAL A 89 -2.82 -4.77 14.86
N VAL A 90 -1.71 -4.86 14.14
CA VAL A 90 -0.38 -4.45 14.63
C VAL A 90 -0.05 -3.09 14.03
N ASN A 91 -0.06 -2.05 14.86
CA ASN A 91 0.15 -0.68 14.40
C ASN A 91 1.60 -0.24 14.61
N GLN A 92 2.37 -0.22 13.53
CA GLN A 92 3.78 0.21 13.46
C GLN A 92 3.94 1.55 12.73
N ILE A 93 2.86 2.32 12.54
CA ILE A 93 2.91 3.63 11.89
C ILE A 93 3.75 4.58 12.75
N LYS A 94 4.76 5.21 12.14
CA LYS A 94 5.58 6.25 12.76
C LYS A 94 4.86 7.59 12.68
N VAL A 95 4.83 8.33 13.78
CA VAL A 95 4.43 9.74 13.77
C VAL A 95 5.68 10.59 13.59
N LEU A 96 5.71 11.40 12.54
CA LEU A 96 6.83 12.28 12.24
C LEU A 96 6.88 13.42 13.25
N PRO A 97 8.08 13.86 13.68
CA PRO A 97 8.22 14.96 14.64
C PRO A 97 7.71 16.28 14.03
N LEU A 98 7.20 17.15 14.91
CA LEU A 98 6.88 18.53 14.54
C LEU A 98 8.18 19.30 14.31
N SER A 99 8.41 19.76 13.09
CA SER A 99 9.61 20.49 12.69
C SER A 99 9.25 21.55 11.64
N PRO A 100 9.35 22.85 11.95
CA PRO A 100 9.12 23.91 10.96
C PRO A 100 10.04 23.81 9.74
N ASN A 101 11.26 23.31 9.93
CA ASN A 101 12.20 23.08 8.83
C ASN A 101 11.73 21.94 7.91
N ASP A 102 11.29 20.80 8.48
CA ASP A 102 10.77 19.69 7.70
C ASP A 102 9.49 20.10 6.97
N ASP A 103 8.64 20.90 7.60
CA ASP A 103 7.43 21.43 6.94
C ASP A 103 7.77 22.36 5.75
N ARG A 104 8.85 23.13 5.85
CA ARG A 104 9.36 23.90 4.71
C ARG A 104 9.85 22.98 3.61
N ILE A 105 10.68 21.98 3.96
CA ILE A 105 11.22 21.01 2.99
C ILE A 105 10.08 20.23 2.31
N ARG A 106 9.05 19.77 3.05
CA ARG A 106 7.88 19.10 2.47
C ARG A 106 7.22 19.96 1.39
N ARG A 107 6.97 21.23 1.66
CA ARG A 107 6.36 22.15 0.69
C ARG A 107 7.25 22.43 -0.52
N ASP A 108 8.55 22.55 -0.29
CA ASP A 108 9.51 22.85 -1.36
C ASP A 108 9.72 21.63 -2.27
N VAL A 109 9.82 20.41 -1.70
CA VAL A 109 9.85 19.14 -2.46
C VAL A 109 8.55 18.94 -3.23
N TYR A 110 7.39 19.22 -2.61
CA TYR A 110 6.10 19.17 -3.30
C TYR A 110 6.08 20.09 -4.53
N ARG A 111 6.53 21.34 -4.39
CA ARG A 111 6.60 22.27 -5.52
C ARG A 111 7.58 21.80 -6.59
N ALA A 112 8.72 21.24 -6.20
CA ALA A 112 9.72 20.75 -7.15
C ALA A 112 9.19 19.55 -7.95
N ILE A 113 8.53 18.60 -7.31
CA ILE A 113 7.99 17.40 -7.96
C ILE A 113 6.75 17.76 -8.81
N TYR A 114 5.74 18.39 -8.20
CA TYR A 114 4.46 18.67 -8.86
C TYR A 114 4.44 19.97 -9.68
N GLY A 115 5.49 20.76 -9.62
CA GLY A 115 5.77 21.85 -10.56
C GLY A 115 6.51 21.41 -11.83
N ASN A 116 7.05 20.19 -11.86
CA ASN A 116 7.65 19.62 -13.06
C ASN A 116 6.55 19.13 -14.01
N SER A 117 6.49 19.64 -15.25
CA SER A 117 5.39 19.35 -16.19
C SER A 117 5.20 17.86 -16.46
N ALA A 118 6.28 17.08 -16.57
CA ALA A 118 6.20 15.64 -16.83
C ALA A 118 5.52 14.86 -15.69
N LEU A 119 5.66 15.32 -14.42
CA LEU A 119 5.05 14.70 -13.26
C LEU A 119 3.69 15.32 -12.93
N ALA A 120 3.54 16.65 -13.10
CA ALA A 120 2.31 17.37 -12.83
C ALA A 120 1.13 16.81 -13.63
N ASP A 121 1.31 16.64 -14.94
CA ASP A 121 0.26 16.18 -15.85
C ASP A 121 -0.24 14.76 -15.52
N ARG A 122 0.64 13.91 -14.98
CA ARG A 122 0.31 12.51 -14.67
C ARG A 122 -0.19 12.30 -13.25
N TYR A 123 0.35 13.05 -12.29
CA TYR A 123 0.17 12.75 -10.86
C TYR A 123 -0.43 13.92 -10.07
N GLY A 124 -0.37 15.16 -10.59
CA GLY A 124 -0.75 16.36 -9.84
C GLY A 124 -2.25 16.62 -9.73
N PHE A 125 -3.06 16.11 -10.67
CA PHE A 125 -4.50 16.40 -10.76
C PHE A 125 -5.39 15.43 -9.97
N ARG A 126 -4.82 14.55 -9.14
CA ARG A 126 -5.60 13.64 -8.31
C ARG A 126 -5.90 14.27 -6.96
N ALA A 127 -7.05 13.95 -6.38
CA ALA A 127 -7.42 14.39 -5.03
C ALA A 127 -6.38 13.96 -3.99
N LEU A 128 -5.82 12.76 -4.14
CA LEU A 128 -4.65 12.28 -3.42
C LEU A 128 -3.57 11.95 -4.46
N PRO A 129 -2.48 12.74 -4.52
CA PRO A 129 -1.37 12.48 -5.42
C PRO A 129 -0.68 11.16 -5.10
N SER A 130 -0.21 10.44 -6.14
CA SER A 130 0.36 9.10 -5.97
C SER A 130 1.82 9.06 -5.54
N ILE A 131 2.51 10.20 -5.50
CA ILE A 131 3.87 10.33 -4.96
C ILE A 131 3.75 11.00 -3.59
N HIS A 132 3.97 10.23 -2.53
CA HIS A 132 3.97 10.72 -1.15
C HIS A 132 5.37 11.20 -0.76
N ILE A 133 5.42 12.27 0.04
CA ILE A 133 6.65 12.97 0.43
C ILE A 133 6.75 12.97 1.95
N LEU A 134 7.59 12.10 2.48
CA LEU A 134 7.86 12.04 3.91
C LEU A 134 9.17 12.76 4.21
N VAL A 135 9.19 13.60 5.23
CA VAL A 135 10.41 14.29 5.67
C VAL A 135 10.58 14.11 7.16
N ASP A 136 11.76 13.66 7.55
CA ASP A 136 12.15 13.41 8.93
C ASP A 136 13.58 13.94 9.15
N ASN A 137 13.73 15.03 9.87
CA ASN A 137 15.02 15.71 10.13
C ASN A 137 15.80 16.02 8.83
N GLY A 138 15.12 16.50 7.79
CA GLY A 138 15.71 16.83 6.50
C GLY A 138 15.98 15.63 5.58
N HIS A 139 15.70 14.41 6.02
CA HIS A 139 15.75 13.21 5.18
C HIS A 139 14.41 13.01 4.48
N VAL A 140 14.42 13.00 3.16
CA VAL A 140 13.21 12.83 2.33
C VAL A 140 13.06 11.38 1.94
N THR A 141 11.86 10.84 2.13
CA THR A 141 11.47 9.54 1.56
C THR A 141 10.31 9.76 0.59
N LEU A 142 10.49 9.32 -0.66
CA LEU A 142 9.44 9.29 -1.68
C LEU A 142 8.81 7.90 -1.66
N ALA A 143 7.49 7.82 -1.45
CA ALA A 143 6.73 6.59 -1.42
C ALA A 143 5.56 6.64 -2.42
N GLY A 144 4.95 5.49 -2.72
CA GLY A 144 3.83 5.39 -3.64
C GLY A 144 4.19 4.79 -4.98
N ALA A 145 3.42 5.11 -6.03
CA ALA A 145 3.54 4.48 -7.34
C ALA A 145 3.65 5.48 -8.49
N VAL A 146 4.46 5.13 -9.49
CA VAL A 146 4.66 5.88 -10.73
C VAL A 146 4.56 4.96 -11.94
N ALA A 147 4.22 5.51 -13.10
CA ALA A 147 3.96 4.74 -14.31
C ALA A 147 5.23 4.15 -14.96
N ASN A 148 6.41 4.75 -14.73
CA ASN A 148 7.64 4.28 -15.34
C ASN A 148 8.90 4.71 -14.57
N GLN A 149 10.03 4.11 -14.92
CA GLN A 149 11.32 4.38 -14.29
C GLN A 149 11.82 5.83 -14.54
N GLY A 150 11.45 6.44 -15.66
CA GLY A 150 11.79 7.83 -15.97
C GLY A 150 11.16 8.79 -14.96
N ASP A 151 9.87 8.61 -14.65
CA ASP A 151 9.15 9.42 -13.65
C ASP A 151 9.74 9.23 -12.24
N LYS A 152 10.09 7.99 -11.89
CA LYS A 152 10.81 7.69 -10.63
C LYS A 152 12.14 8.46 -10.53
N ASN A 153 12.90 8.48 -11.62
CA ASN A 153 14.18 9.18 -11.66
C ASN A 153 14.00 10.71 -11.60
N ILE A 154 13.02 11.26 -12.33
CA ILE A 154 12.71 12.69 -12.31
C ILE A 154 12.30 13.11 -10.88
N ALA A 155 11.41 12.39 -10.23
CA ALA A 155 11.00 12.67 -8.85
C ALA A 155 12.21 12.70 -7.90
N ASN A 156 13.14 11.75 -8.04
CA ASN A 156 14.37 11.71 -7.25
C ASN A 156 15.26 12.95 -7.49
N ILE A 157 15.46 13.33 -8.74
CA ILE A 157 16.28 14.50 -9.10
C ILE A 157 15.66 15.77 -8.53
N GLN A 158 14.34 15.94 -8.70
CA GLN A 158 13.62 17.11 -8.19
C GLN A 158 13.73 17.23 -6.67
N ALA A 159 13.57 16.14 -5.94
CA ALA A 159 13.67 16.13 -4.48
C ALA A 159 15.09 16.42 -3.99
N ASN A 160 16.12 15.87 -4.65
CA ASN A 160 17.53 16.13 -4.30
C ASN A 160 17.96 17.58 -4.57
N GLY A 161 17.32 18.27 -5.49
CA GLY A 161 17.61 19.67 -5.81
C GLY A 161 17.10 20.68 -4.80
N VAL A 162 16.31 20.25 -3.80
CA VAL A 162 15.68 21.17 -2.83
C VAL A 162 16.66 21.57 -1.72
N PRO A 163 16.85 22.87 -1.46
CA PRO A 163 17.73 23.33 -0.39
C PRO A 163 17.28 22.84 0.99
N GLY A 164 18.25 22.28 1.75
CA GLY A 164 18.02 21.75 3.09
C GLY A 164 17.65 20.27 3.14
N VAL A 165 17.53 19.61 2.00
CA VAL A 165 17.43 18.15 1.92
C VAL A 165 18.81 17.53 2.15
N PHE A 166 18.93 16.66 3.16
CA PHE A 166 20.17 15.95 3.47
C PHE A 166 20.33 14.68 2.63
N SER A 167 19.24 13.97 2.41
CA SER A 167 19.23 12.77 1.58
C SER A 167 17.83 12.49 1.02
N VAL A 168 17.76 11.75 -0.07
CA VAL A 168 16.51 11.26 -0.66
C VAL A 168 16.56 9.74 -0.75
N THR A 169 15.59 9.08 -0.12
CA THR A 169 15.31 7.64 -0.28
C THR A 169 14.12 7.49 -1.22
N ASN A 170 14.34 6.88 -2.37
CA ASN A 170 13.30 6.75 -3.39
C ASN A 170 12.69 5.34 -3.42
N ASN A 171 11.62 5.17 -2.66
CA ASN A 171 10.84 3.93 -2.54
C ASN A 171 9.64 3.86 -3.50
N LEU A 172 9.59 4.74 -4.52
CA LEU A 172 8.53 4.69 -5.53
C LEU A 172 8.54 3.34 -6.25
N VAL A 173 7.37 2.73 -6.38
CA VAL A 173 7.16 1.49 -7.14
C VAL A 173 6.76 1.87 -8.56
N VAL A 174 7.34 1.20 -9.55
CA VAL A 174 6.92 1.35 -10.95
C VAL A 174 5.78 0.38 -11.20
N ASP A 175 4.58 0.94 -11.48
CA ASP A 175 3.40 0.16 -11.87
C ASP A 175 3.63 -0.44 -13.26
N ARG A 176 3.44 -1.76 -13.38
CA ARG A 176 3.63 -2.50 -14.65
C ARG A 176 2.30 -2.81 -15.30
#